data_909a83efad89d863b85dfae577384020
#
_entry.id   909a83efad89d863b85dfae577384020
#
_cell.length_a   1.000
_cell.length_b   1.000
_cell.length_c   1.000
_cell.angle_alpha   90.00
_cell.angle_beta   90.00
_cell.angle_gamma   90.00
#
_symmetry.space_group_name_H-M   'P 1'
#
loop_
_entity.id
_entity.type
_entity.pdbx_description
1 polymer ?
#
loop_
_entity_poly.entity_id
_entity_poly.type
_entity_poly.pdbx_seq_one_letter_code
_entity_poly.pdbx_strand_id
1 'polypeptide(L)'
;SVMEQRDKILEEYYAQMGIAKPVYDFCMKVEEELKDRFLSIDKTAECNQMKVLRAMQKNHLSEACFAPTTGYGYNDIGRETLEKIYADVFGTEDALVRPQITCGTHALALALMSQLRPGDELLSPVGKPYDTLEEVIGIRPSNGSLAEYGISYRQVDLLPDGEFDWDGIEKALNEKTKLVTIQRSKGYASRPT
;
A
#
# COMPACT_ATOMS: atom_id res chain seq x y z
N SER A 1 9.02 19.72 -39.24
CA SER A 1 9.42 20.35 -37.97
C SER A 1 10.44 19.49 -37.24
N VAL A 2 11.10 20.03 -36.22
CA VAL A 2 12.05 19.27 -35.38
C VAL A 2 11.35 18.11 -34.66
N MET A 3 10.08 18.26 -34.28
CA MET A 3 9.27 17.21 -33.69
C MET A 3 9.03 16.06 -34.66
N GLU A 4 8.59 16.33 -35.87
CA GLU A 4 8.37 15.30 -36.91
C GLU A 4 9.65 14.51 -37.23
N GLN A 5 10.81 15.16 -37.19
CA GLN A 5 12.08 14.50 -37.39
C GLN A 5 12.45 13.55 -36.22
N ARG A 6 12.17 13.96 -34.99
CA ARG A 6 12.36 13.09 -33.80
C ARG A 6 11.44 11.88 -33.84
N ASP A 7 10.19 12.03 -34.22
CA ASP A 7 9.25 10.91 -34.33
C ASP A 7 9.70 9.88 -35.34
N LYS A 8 10.24 10.31 -36.52
CA LYS A 8 10.82 9.39 -37.49
C LYS A 8 12.04 8.65 -36.97
N ILE A 9 12.93 9.31 -36.24
CA ILE A 9 14.09 8.70 -35.62
C ILE A 9 13.68 7.66 -34.58
N LEU A 10 12.68 7.98 -33.75
CA LEU A 10 12.16 7.02 -32.78
C LEU A 10 11.56 5.78 -33.44
N GLU A 11 10.77 5.97 -34.50
CA GLU A 11 10.21 4.85 -35.26
C GLU A 11 11.30 3.95 -35.83
N GLU A 12 12.40 4.53 -36.38
CA GLU A 12 13.56 3.79 -36.89
C GLU A 12 14.27 3.00 -35.77
N TYR A 13 14.46 3.60 -34.58
CA TYR A 13 15.08 2.92 -33.46
C TYR A 13 14.23 1.76 -32.95
N TYR A 14 12.93 1.91 -32.86
CA TYR A 14 12.03 0.81 -32.49
C TYR A 14 12.08 -0.32 -33.54
N ALA A 15 12.12 0.01 -34.82
CA ALA A 15 12.26 -0.99 -35.87
C ALA A 15 13.59 -1.77 -35.76
N GLN A 16 14.72 -1.08 -35.46
CA GLN A 16 16.00 -1.72 -35.19
C GLN A 16 16.00 -2.63 -33.98
N MET A 17 15.12 -2.35 -32.99
CA MET A 17 14.89 -3.20 -31.81
C MET A 17 13.93 -4.37 -32.09
N GLY A 18 13.48 -4.54 -33.33
CA GLY A 18 12.58 -5.63 -33.72
C GLY A 18 11.07 -5.34 -33.52
N ILE A 19 10.70 -4.08 -33.29
CA ILE A 19 9.31 -3.68 -33.19
C ILE A 19 8.79 -3.26 -34.56
N ALA A 20 7.88 -4.04 -35.12
CA ALA A 20 7.30 -3.78 -36.42
C ALA A 20 6.46 -2.51 -36.42
N LYS A 21 6.45 -1.78 -37.53
CA LYS A 21 5.69 -0.53 -37.67
C LYS A 21 4.21 -0.63 -37.28
N PRO A 22 3.44 -1.68 -37.62
CA PRO A 22 2.05 -1.81 -37.20
C PRO A 22 1.87 -1.87 -35.67
N VAL A 23 2.84 -2.47 -34.96
CA VAL A 23 2.84 -2.51 -33.49
C VAL A 23 3.11 -1.11 -32.92
N TYR A 24 4.11 -0.43 -33.47
CA TYR A 24 4.42 0.95 -33.08
C TYR A 24 3.22 1.87 -33.28
N ASP A 25 2.59 1.85 -34.45
CA ASP A 25 1.43 2.69 -34.78
C ASP A 25 0.25 2.39 -33.84
N PHE A 26 0.02 1.12 -33.53
CA PHE A 26 -1.02 0.72 -32.58
C PHE A 26 -0.76 1.28 -31.17
N CYS A 27 0.47 1.16 -30.68
CA CYS A 27 0.84 1.69 -29.38
C CYS A 27 0.69 3.23 -29.32
N MET A 28 1.10 3.94 -30.36
CA MET A 28 0.94 5.41 -30.43
C MET A 28 -0.52 5.82 -30.41
N LYS A 29 -1.38 5.08 -31.10
CA LYS A 29 -2.83 5.31 -31.05
C LYS A 29 -3.39 5.12 -29.66
N VAL A 30 -3.02 4.03 -28.96
CA VAL A 30 -3.47 3.75 -27.61
C VAL A 30 -2.97 4.81 -26.63
N GLU A 31 -1.72 5.27 -26.76
CA GLU A 31 -1.20 6.37 -25.93
C GLU A 31 -1.97 7.67 -26.11
N GLU A 32 -2.32 8.02 -27.34
CA GLU A 32 -3.14 9.22 -27.59
C GLU A 32 -4.54 9.09 -26.99
N GLU A 33 -5.18 7.91 -27.07
CA GLU A 33 -6.48 7.66 -26.45
C GLU A 33 -6.42 7.74 -24.91
N LEU A 34 -5.27 7.40 -24.30
CA LEU A 34 -5.06 7.41 -22.85
C LEU A 34 -4.49 8.75 -22.30
N LYS A 35 -4.19 9.69 -23.16
CA LYS A 35 -3.48 10.94 -22.83
C LYS A 35 -4.12 11.70 -21.65
N ASP A 36 -5.43 11.87 -21.64
CA ASP A 36 -6.14 12.56 -20.57
C ASP A 36 -6.06 11.77 -19.26
N ARG A 37 -6.09 10.43 -19.34
CA ARG A 37 -5.92 9.57 -18.18
C ARG A 37 -4.52 9.70 -17.61
N PHE A 38 -3.50 9.69 -18.43
CA PHE A 38 -2.11 9.87 -18.00
C PHE A 38 -1.89 11.24 -17.38
N LEU A 39 -2.44 12.31 -17.99
CA LEU A 39 -2.38 13.65 -17.43
C LEU A 39 -3.01 13.74 -16.04
N SER A 40 -4.13 13.06 -15.82
CA SER A 40 -4.78 12.98 -14.50
C SER A 40 -3.90 12.26 -13.47
N ILE A 41 -3.23 11.17 -13.88
CA ILE A 41 -2.28 10.44 -13.04
C ILE A 41 -1.06 11.31 -12.69
N ASP A 42 -0.51 12.03 -13.68
CA ASP A 42 0.63 12.93 -13.49
C ASP A 42 0.32 14.03 -12.48
N LYS A 43 -0.88 14.61 -12.52
CA LYS A 43 -1.32 15.61 -11.55
C LYS A 43 -1.43 15.06 -10.13
N THR A 44 -1.93 13.84 -9.99
CA THR A 44 -1.96 13.15 -8.70
C THR A 44 -0.55 12.87 -8.19
N ALA A 45 0.34 12.40 -9.07
CA ALA A 45 1.74 12.14 -8.74
C ALA A 45 2.47 13.41 -8.32
N GLU A 46 2.30 14.52 -9.05
CA GLU A 46 2.87 15.84 -8.71
C GLU A 46 2.43 16.29 -7.31
N CYS A 47 1.13 16.20 -7.01
CA CYS A 47 0.58 16.57 -5.71
C CYS A 47 1.21 15.75 -4.57
N ASN A 48 1.30 14.44 -4.74
CA ASN A 48 1.89 13.55 -3.74
C ASN A 48 3.40 13.76 -3.60
N GLN A 49 4.12 13.97 -4.70
CA GLN A 49 5.54 14.26 -4.68
C GLN A 49 5.84 15.56 -3.91
N MET A 50 5.07 16.62 -4.16
CA MET A 50 5.22 17.88 -3.44
C MET A 50 4.94 17.75 -1.95
N LYS A 51 3.95 16.92 -1.57
CA LYS A 51 3.68 16.57 -0.17
C LYS A 51 4.90 15.93 0.51
N VAL A 52 5.53 14.97 -0.16
CA VAL A 52 6.72 14.28 0.36
C VAL A 52 7.92 15.23 0.45
N LEU A 53 8.20 16.00 -0.61
CA LEU A 53 9.30 16.97 -0.61
C LEU A 53 9.15 18.02 0.49
N ARG A 54 7.93 18.50 0.71
CA ARG A 54 7.64 19.44 1.80
C ARG A 54 7.92 18.82 3.17
N ALA A 55 7.55 17.57 3.38
CA ALA A 55 7.84 16.85 4.63
C ALA A 55 9.35 16.67 4.83
N MET A 56 10.10 16.35 3.77
CA MET A 56 11.56 16.26 3.80
C MET A 56 12.21 17.60 4.19
N GLN A 57 11.76 18.69 3.59
CA GLN A 57 12.26 20.04 3.90
C GLN A 57 11.93 20.45 5.34
N LYS A 58 10.70 20.22 5.78
CA LYS A 58 10.24 20.53 7.15
C LYS A 58 11.09 19.83 8.21
N ASN A 59 11.47 18.58 7.95
CA ASN A 59 12.26 17.76 8.86
C ASN A 59 13.78 17.85 8.61
N HIS A 60 14.22 18.80 7.81
CA HIS A 60 15.64 19.09 7.55
C HIS A 60 16.43 17.87 7.09
N LEU A 61 15.84 17.04 6.18
CA LEU A 61 16.55 15.93 5.59
C LEU A 61 17.86 16.43 4.96
N SER A 62 18.98 15.80 5.34
CA SER A 62 20.31 16.16 4.88
C SER A 62 21.18 14.93 4.71
N GLU A 63 22.38 15.11 4.15
CA GLU A 63 23.36 14.04 3.98
C GLU A 63 23.68 13.34 5.31
N ALA A 64 23.70 14.06 6.42
CA ALA A 64 23.95 13.50 7.74
C ALA A 64 22.94 12.39 8.13
N CYS A 65 21.70 12.44 7.61
CA CYS A 65 20.68 11.42 7.86
C CYS A 65 21.00 10.07 7.23
N PHE A 66 21.91 10.02 6.26
CA PHE A 66 22.34 8.80 5.57
C PHE A 66 23.64 8.21 6.14
N ALA A 67 24.22 8.84 7.16
CA ALA A 67 25.42 8.31 7.80
C ALA A 67 25.12 7.00 8.53
N PRO A 68 26.07 6.04 8.53
CA PRO A 68 25.94 4.80 9.27
C PRO A 68 25.79 5.06 10.77
N THR A 69 25.00 4.21 11.44
CA THR A 69 24.80 4.25 12.89
C THR A 69 25.21 2.94 13.54
N THR A 70 25.25 2.92 14.88
CA THR A 70 25.61 1.71 15.62
C THR A 70 24.57 0.59 15.53
N GLY A 71 23.36 0.90 15.04
CA GLY A 71 22.23 -0.03 14.99
C GLY A 71 21.48 -0.23 16.31
N TYR A 72 21.97 0.34 17.42
CA TYR A 72 21.28 0.26 18.71
C TYR A 72 20.05 1.17 18.85
N GLY A 73 19.83 2.06 17.88
CA GLY A 73 18.65 2.94 17.82
C GLY A 73 18.68 4.15 18.75
N TYR A 74 19.77 4.39 19.43
CA TYR A 74 19.95 5.59 20.24
C TYR A 74 20.53 6.71 19.37
N ASN A 75 19.85 7.87 19.36
CA ASN A 75 20.28 9.06 18.59
C ASN A 75 20.50 8.75 17.09
N ASP A 76 19.68 7.91 16.51
CA ASP A 76 19.73 7.61 15.09
C ASP A 76 18.98 8.71 14.32
N ILE A 77 19.74 9.73 13.89
CA ILE A 77 19.20 10.90 13.18
C ILE A 77 18.42 10.48 11.92
N GLY A 78 18.96 9.54 11.16
CA GLY A 78 18.33 9.07 9.92
C GLY A 78 16.98 8.40 10.16
N ARG A 79 16.91 7.51 11.13
CA ARG A 79 15.67 6.82 11.52
C ARG A 79 14.62 7.80 12.04
N GLU A 80 15.00 8.65 13.00
CA GLU A 80 14.09 9.61 13.60
C GLU A 80 13.56 10.61 12.57
N THR A 81 14.40 11.07 11.65
CA THR A 81 14.00 11.98 10.57
C THR A 81 13.04 11.27 9.60
N LEU A 82 13.31 10.01 9.23
CA LEU A 82 12.44 9.22 8.35
C LEU A 82 11.06 9.02 8.96
N GLU A 83 10.97 8.66 10.23
CA GLU A 83 9.71 8.46 10.94
C GLU A 83 8.89 9.75 11.01
N LYS A 84 9.52 10.92 11.26
CA LYS A 84 8.86 12.23 11.22
C LYS A 84 8.34 12.58 9.83
N ILE A 85 9.10 12.28 8.78
CA ILE A 85 8.68 12.50 7.39
C ILE A 85 7.44 11.65 7.08
N TYR A 86 7.44 10.37 7.45
CA TYR A 86 6.27 9.49 7.28
C TYR A 86 5.05 10.02 8.05
N ALA A 87 5.22 10.40 9.29
CA ALA A 87 4.13 10.97 10.09
C ALA A 87 3.54 12.23 9.43
N ASP A 88 4.38 13.14 8.94
CA ASP A 88 3.91 14.34 8.23
C ASP A 88 3.20 14.01 6.90
N VAL A 89 3.72 13.07 6.13
CA VAL A 89 3.13 12.66 4.83
C VAL A 89 1.76 12.04 5.01
N PHE A 90 1.61 11.18 6.02
CA PHE A 90 0.35 10.47 6.28
C PHE A 90 -0.59 11.21 7.25
N GLY A 91 -0.15 12.34 7.81
CA GLY A 91 -0.96 13.13 8.76
C GLY A 91 -1.23 12.39 10.07
N THR A 92 -0.28 11.60 10.54
CA THR A 92 -0.36 10.83 11.79
C THR A 92 0.47 11.48 12.89
N GLU A 93 0.19 11.14 14.14
CA GLU A 93 0.95 11.63 15.29
C GLU A 93 2.38 11.11 15.30
N ASP A 94 2.57 9.86 14.85
CA ASP A 94 3.85 9.19 14.80
C ASP A 94 3.87 8.13 13.69
N ALA A 95 5.05 7.58 13.42
CA ALA A 95 5.25 6.48 12.47
C ALA A 95 6.39 5.59 12.95
N LEU A 96 6.28 4.30 12.68
CA LEU A 96 7.34 3.33 12.94
C LEU A 96 7.84 2.79 11.59
N VAL A 97 9.03 3.25 11.19
CA VAL A 97 9.66 2.88 9.91
C VAL A 97 11.04 2.31 10.19
N ARG A 98 11.15 0.99 10.22
CA ARG A 98 12.34 0.29 10.66
C ARG A 98 12.68 -0.91 9.78
N PRO A 99 13.97 -1.19 9.52
CA PRO A 99 14.38 -2.35 8.73
C PRO A 99 14.02 -3.69 9.40
N GLN A 100 13.79 -3.70 10.72
CA GLN A 100 13.31 -4.89 11.45
C GLN A 100 11.88 -5.27 11.10
N ILE A 101 11.11 -4.35 10.54
CA ILE A 101 9.82 -4.65 9.90
C ILE A 101 10.11 -5.05 8.46
N THR A 102 10.23 -6.35 8.22
CA THR A 102 10.89 -6.90 7.03
C THR A 102 10.05 -6.86 5.75
N CYS A 103 8.73 -6.74 5.87
CA CYS A 103 7.81 -6.71 4.72
C CYS A 103 6.43 -6.17 5.12
N GLY A 104 5.56 -5.97 4.13
CA GLY A 104 4.19 -5.51 4.36
C GLY A 104 3.37 -6.44 5.24
N THR A 105 3.47 -7.75 5.04
CA THR A 105 2.79 -8.75 5.89
C THR A 105 3.25 -8.65 7.35
N HIS A 106 4.54 -8.46 7.59
CA HIS A 106 5.07 -8.27 8.95
C HIS A 106 4.53 -6.97 9.58
N ALA A 107 4.48 -5.88 8.83
CA ALA A 107 3.90 -4.63 9.31
C ALA A 107 2.43 -4.78 9.70
N LEU A 108 1.63 -5.46 8.88
CA LEU A 108 0.23 -5.74 9.17
C LEU A 108 0.07 -6.67 10.38
N ALA A 109 0.89 -7.73 10.49
CA ALA A 109 0.90 -8.64 11.63
C ALA A 109 1.18 -7.88 12.94
N LEU A 110 2.19 -7.00 12.93
CA LEU A 110 2.51 -6.17 14.10
C LEU A 110 1.37 -5.24 14.48
N ALA A 111 0.73 -4.61 13.50
CA ALA A 111 -0.43 -3.73 13.73
C ALA A 111 -1.60 -4.49 14.38
N LEU A 112 -1.91 -5.70 13.89
CA LEU A 112 -2.95 -6.55 14.46
C LEU A 112 -2.60 -7.01 15.87
N MET A 113 -1.39 -7.56 16.07
CA MET A 113 -0.94 -8.09 17.35
C MET A 113 -0.82 -7.01 18.44
N SER A 114 -0.51 -5.78 18.07
CA SER A 114 -0.40 -4.67 19.02
C SER A 114 -1.73 -4.30 19.68
N GLN A 115 -2.84 -4.55 18.99
CA GLN A 115 -4.19 -4.14 19.44
C GLN A 115 -5.04 -5.27 20.02
N LEU A 116 -4.70 -6.53 19.71
CA LEU A 116 -5.53 -7.68 20.06
C LEU A 116 -4.92 -8.48 21.21
N ARG A 117 -5.79 -9.00 22.06
CA ARG A 117 -5.44 -9.86 23.21
C ARG A 117 -6.28 -11.15 23.17
N PRO A 118 -5.85 -12.22 23.86
CA PRO A 118 -6.65 -13.44 23.96
C PRO A 118 -8.10 -13.14 24.39
N GLY A 119 -9.07 -13.68 23.64
CA GLY A 119 -10.48 -13.45 23.82
C GLY A 119 -11.08 -12.33 22.98
N ASP A 120 -10.25 -11.50 22.34
CA ASP A 120 -10.69 -10.47 21.40
C ASP A 120 -11.10 -11.06 20.05
N GLU A 121 -11.87 -10.30 19.30
CA GLU A 121 -12.29 -10.64 17.94
C GLU A 121 -11.85 -9.56 16.93
N LEU A 122 -11.30 -10.03 15.81
CA LEU A 122 -10.99 -9.24 14.62
C LEU A 122 -12.14 -9.38 13.62
N LEU A 123 -12.68 -8.27 13.15
CA LEU A 123 -13.74 -8.24 12.13
C LEU A 123 -13.20 -7.67 10.81
N SER A 124 -13.41 -8.40 9.71
CA SER A 124 -13.24 -7.88 8.35
C SER A 124 -14.60 -7.65 7.69
N PRO A 125 -15.00 -6.40 7.43
CA PRO A 125 -16.28 -6.08 6.78
C PRO A 125 -16.18 -6.01 5.25
N VAL A 126 -15.06 -6.41 4.68
CA VAL A 126 -14.78 -6.37 3.23
C VAL A 126 -14.42 -7.75 2.67
N GLY A 127 -14.83 -8.80 3.35
CA GLY A 127 -14.53 -10.16 2.97
C GLY A 127 -13.14 -10.63 3.42
N LYS A 128 -12.66 -11.70 2.79
CA LYS A 128 -11.40 -12.33 3.13
C LYS A 128 -10.21 -11.41 2.84
N PRO A 129 -9.24 -11.28 3.77
CA PRO A 129 -8.04 -10.49 3.55
C PRO A 129 -7.12 -11.13 2.52
N TYR A 130 -6.04 -10.43 2.17
CA TYR A 130 -4.98 -10.94 1.32
C TYR A 130 -4.43 -12.27 1.84
N ASP A 131 -4.04 -13.16 0.95
CA ASP A 131 -3.69 -14.55 1.26
C ASP A 131 -2.59 -14.72 2.32
N THR A 132 -1.58 -13.84 2.33
CA THR A 132 -0.52 -13.89 3.35
C THR A 132 -1.03 -13.61 4.76
N LEU A 133 -2.14 -12.90 4.93
CA LEU A 133 -2.76 -12.66 6.22
C LEU A 133 -3.63 -13.83 6.71
N GLU A 134 -4.01 -14.74 5.83
CA GLU A 134 -4.79 -15.92 6.25
C GLU A 134 -4.06 -16.74 7.32
N GLU A 135 -2.75 -16.93 7.16
CA GLU A 135 -1.92 -17.65 8.12
C GLU A 135 -1.59 -16.81 9.36
N VAL A 136 -1.38 -15.51 9.20
CA VAL A 136 -1.18 -14.58 10.32
C VAL A 136 -2.39 -14.56 11.26
N ILE A 137 -3.57 -14.49 10.70
CA ILE A 137 -4.83 -14.46 11.46
C ILE A 137 -5.20 -15.87 11.97
N GLY A 138 -4.90 -16.90 11.19
CA GLY A 138 -5.29 -18.27 11.47
C GLY A 138 -6.60 -18.68 10.79
N ILE A 139 -6.99 -17.99 9.70
CA ILE A 139 -8.07 -18.44 8.80
C ILE A 139 -7.68 -19.77 8.19
N ARG A 140 -6.42 -19.88 7.74
CA ARG A 140 -5.73 -21.17 7.54
C ARG A 140 -4.93 -21.51 8.79
N PRO A 141 -4.99 -22.74 9.30
CA PRO A 141 -4.20 -23.16 10.45
C PRO A 141 -2.71 -22.88 10.23
N SER A 142 -2.10 -22.16 11.16
CA SER A 142 -0.68 -21.82 11.12
C SER A 142 -0.14 -21.63 12.52
N ASN A 143 1.07 -22.11 12.77
CA ASN A 143 1.75 -21.95 14.05
C ASN A 143 2.07 -20.47 14.30
N GLY A 144 1.77 -19.99 15.50
CA GLY A 144 1.98 -18.59 15.87
C GLY A 144 0.93 -17.62 15.33
N SER A 145 -0.17 -18.14 14.76
CA SER A 145 -1.30 -17.31 14.29
C SER A 145 -2.05 -16.67 15.46
N LEU A 146 -2.81 -15.62 15.17
CA LEU A 146 -3.68 -14.97 16.14
C LEU A 146 -4.68 -15.98 16.75
N ALA A 147 -5.18 -16.92 15.95
CA ALA A 147 -6.10 -17.96 16.40
C ALA A 147 -5.47 -18.85 17.50
N GLU A 148 -4.20 -19.21 17.40
CA GLU A 148 -3.49 -19.97 18.43
C GLU A 148 -3.37 -19.20 19.76
N TYR A 149 -3.32 -17.87 19.69
CA TYR A 149 -3.31 -17.00 20.88
C TYR A 149 -4.72 -16.65 21.40
N GLY A 150 -5.74 -17.35 20.92
CA GLY A 150 -7.11 -17.18 21.41
C GLY A 150 -7.82 -15.94 20.87
N ILE A 151 -7.38 -15.38 19.74
CA ILE A 151 -8.02 -14.28 19.04
C ILE A 151 -8.89 -14.85 17.93
N SER A 152 -10.18 -14.51 17.93
CA SER A 152 -11.12 -14.98 16.92
C SER A 152 -11.18 -14.03 15.72
N TYR A 153 -11.61 -14.57 14.58
CA TYR A 153 -11.80 -13.83 13.35
C TYR A 153 -13.24 -13.97 12.86
N ARG A 154 -13.79 -12.86 12.41
CA ARG A 154 -15.12 -12.82 11.78
C ARG A 154 -15.05 -12.02 10.48
N GLN A 155 -15.83 -12.43 9.51
CA GLN A 155 -15.86 -11.82 8.18
C GLN A 155 -17.31 -11.53 7.78
N VAL A 156 -17.51 -10.37 7.18
CA VAL A 156 -18.73 -10.01 6.46
C VAL A 156 -18.30 -9.69 5.03
N ASP A 157 -18.88 -10.41 4.06
CA ASP A 157 -18.56 -10.18 2.65
C ASP A 157 -19.27 -8.91 2.15
N LEU A 158 -18.70 -8.31 1.12
CA LEU A 158 -19.36 -7.21 0.41
C LEU A 158 -20.63 -7.73 -0.29
N LEU A 159 -21.59 -6.83 -0.48
CA LEU A 159 -22.76 -7.09 -1.31
C LEU A 159 -22.35 -7.33 -2.78
N PRO A 160 -23.21 -7.96 -3.61
CA PRO A 160 -22.89 -8.24 -5.01
C PRO A 160 -22.52 -7.01 -5.85
N ASP A 161 -22.99 -5.83 -5.48
CA ASP A 161 -22.67 -4.54 -6.11
C ASP A 161 -21.33 -3.93 -5.61
N GLY A 162 -20.67 -4.58 -4.64
CA GLY A 162 -19.42 -4.13 -4.05
C GLY A 162 -19.57 -3.18 -2.85
N GLU A 163 -20.79 -2.84 -2.47
CA GLU A 163 -21.06 -2.02 -1.30
C GLU A 163 -20.95 -2.80 0.01
N PHE A 164 -20.80 -2.08 1.13
CA PHE A 164 -20.79 -2.70 2.45
C PHE A 164 -22.14 -3.28 2.81
N ASP A 165 -22.16 -4.49 3.35
CA ASP A 165 -23.33 -5.08 3.99
C ASP A 165 -23.49 -4.52 5.42
N TRP A 166 -24.07 -3.34 5.54
CA TRP A 166 -24.23 -2.66 6.82
C TRP A 166 -25.03 -3.48 7.83
N ASP A 167 -26.08 -4.16 7.39
CA ASP A 167 -26.89 -5.03 8.27
C ASP A 167 -26.08 -6.22 8.76
N GLY A 168 -25.29 -6.83 7.88
CA GLY A 168 -24.38 -7.93 8.24
C GLY A 168 -23.30 -7.50 9.20
N ILE A 169 -22.73 -6.31 9.00
CA ILE A 169 -21.70 -5.73 9.88
C ILE A 169 -22.29 -5.47 11.26
N GLU A 170 -23.46 -4.84 11.36
CA GLU A 170 -24.12 -4.55 12.63
C GLU A 170 -24.39 -5.82 13.43
N LYS A 171 -24.86 -6.88 12.76
CA LYS A 171 -25.10 -8.19 13.39
C LYS A 171 -23.81 -8.90 13.82
N ALA A 172 -22.71 -8.67 13.12
CA ALA A 172 -21.42 -9.29 13.42
C ALA A 172 -20.70 -8.61 14.58
N LEU A 173 -20.92 -7.32 14.80
CA LEU A 173 -20.34 -6.58 15.92
C LEU A 173 -20.84 -7.12 17.27
N ASN A 174 -19.91 -7.34 18.19
CA ASN A 174 -20.22 -7.82 19.54
C ASN A 174 -19.18 -7.30 20.55
N GLU A 175 -19.35 -7.64 21.82
CA GLU A 175 -18.48 -7.16 22.90
C GLU A 175 -17.02 -7.58 22.76
N LYS A 176 -16.73 -8.65 22.02
CA LYS A 176 -15.36 -9.13 21.76
C LYS A 176 -14.71 -8.44 20.58
N THR A 177 -15.46 -7.78 19.71
CA THR A 177 -14.92 -7.06 18.56
C THR A 177 -14.07 -5.89 19.04
N LYS A 178 -12.75 -5.98 18.88
CA LYS A 178 -11.79 -4.94 19.28
C LYS A 178 -11.14 -4.24 18.12
N LEU A 179 -11.06 -4.90 16.97
CA LEU A 179 -10.44 -4.35 15.77
C LEU A 179 -11.31 -4.65 14.55
N VAL A 180 -11.48 -3.64 13.71
CA VAL A 180 -12.08 -3.77 12.39
C VAL A 180 -11.00 -3.50 11.37
N THR A 181 -10.77 -4.45 10.44
CA THR A 181 -9.76 -4.31 9.40
C THR A 181 -10.41 -4.14 8.04
N ILE A 182 -10.09 -3.03 7.38
CA ILE A 182 -10.57 -2.72 6.02
C ILE A 182 -9.38 -2.69 5.08
N GLN A 183 -9.19 -3.78 4.34
CA GLN A 183 -8.12 -3.85 3.35
C GLN A 183 -8.58 -3.25 2.03
N ARG A 184 -8.01 -2.10 1.65
CA ARG A 184 -8.32 -1.39 0.41
C ARG A 184 -7.66 -2.04 -0.81
N SER A 185 -6.42 -2.51 -0.67
CA SER A 185 -5.75 -3.26 -1.75
C SER A 185 -6.34 -4.66 -1.86
N LYS A 186 -6.85 -5.00 -3.02
CA LYS A 186 -7.53 -6.29 -3.22
C LYS A 186 -6.60 -7.45 -3.62
N GLY A 187 -5.31 -7.17 -3.85
CA GLY A 187 -4.38 -8.21 -4.30
C GLY A 187 -4.88 -8.93 -5.56
N TYR A 188 -5.06 -10.22 -5.48
CA TYR A 188 -5.59 -11.06 -6.55
C TYR A 188 -7.12 -11.23 -6.52
N ALA A 189 -7.81 -10.63 -5.57
CA ALA A 189 -9.26 -10.71 -5.50
C ALA A 189 -9.92 -9.87 -6.62
N SER A 190 -11.09 -10.31 -7.09
CA SER A 190 -11.86 -9.64 -8.14
C SER A 190 -12.86 -8.61 -7.62
N ARG A 191 -12.92 -8.38 -6.31
CA ARG A 191 -13.84 -7.43 -5.70
C ARG A 191 -13.55 -5.98 -6.10
N PRO A 192 -14.53 -5.06 -6.12
CA PRO A 192 -14.32 -3.63 -6.23
C PRO A 192 -13.39 -3.08 -5.12
N THR A 193 -12.72 -1.96 -5.41
CA THR A 193 -11.88 -1.25 -4.43
C THR A 193 -12.52 0.05 -4.01
#